data_651a329e5795a69ae7b1335f628dffc7
#
_entry.id   651a329e5795a69ae7b1335f628dffc7
#
_cell.length_a   1.000
_cell.length_b   1.000
_cell.length_c   1.000
_cell.angle_alpha   90.00
_cell.angle_beta   90.00
_cell.angle_gamma   90.00
#
_symmetry.space_group_name_H-M   'P 1'
#
loop_
_entity.id
_entity.type
_entity.pdbx_description
1 polymer ?
#
loop_
_entity_poly.entity_id
_entity_poly.type
_entity_poly.pdbx_seq_one_letter_code
_entity_poly.pdbx_strand_id
1 'polypeptide(L)'
;MKRLLIILLTSCPLLLLAVDTLRVDSTVSHKSSVRLIIDDMPNAVVHQDSSITRLMLEKYYGTQREAIHKVGFRVQVYSSNDPQSAKNEAFLLQQELIPSVNVEVYVLSEPPFWKVRLGDFKTRDEAKKYKDVINELFPDLYGSTYVVTDTVKIMY
;
A
#
# COMPACT_ATOMS: atom_id res chain seq x y z
N MET A 1 -35.56 -9.21 -69.17
CA MET A 1 -35.48 -7.89 -68.50
C MET A 1 -34.41 -7.91 -67.42
N LYS A 2 -33.19 -7.43 -67.75
CA LYS A 2 -32.03 -7.44 -66.89
C LYS A 2 -32.03 -6.15 -66.12
N ARG A 3 -32.18 -6.18 -64.80
CA ARG A 3 -32.00 -5.02 -63.94
C ARG A 3 -30.53 -4.96 -63.50
N LEU A 4 -29.83 -3.98 -64.01
CA LEU A 4 -28.46 -3.64 -63.69
C LEU A 4 -28.45 -2.94 -62.33
N LEU A 5 -27.85 -3.58 -61.32
CA LEU A 5 -27.67 -2.98 -60.00
C LEU A 5 -26.30 -2.30 -59.94
N ILE A 6 -26.31 -0.98 -60.01
CA ILE A 6 -25.10 -0.16 -59.89
C ILE A 6 -24.78 -0.02 -58.40
N ILE A 7 -23.75 -0.68 -57.97
CA ILE A 7 -23.17 -0.49 -56.61
C ILE A 7 -22.26 0.72 -56.63
N LEU A 8 -22.73 1.80 -56.03
CA LEU A 8 -21.96 3.03 -55.83
C LEU A 8 -21.00 2.79 -54.66
N LEU A 9 -19.73 2.58 -54.99
CA LEU A 9 -18.64 2.44 -54.01
C LEU A 9 -18.29 3.84 -53.51
N THR A 10 -18.85 4.28 -52.39
CA THR A 10 -18.44 5.51 -51.74
C THR A 10 -17.11 5.26 -51.02
N SER A 11 -16.05 5.79 -51.64
CA SER A 11 -14.73 5.92 -51.06
C SER A 11 -14.81 6.81 -49.81
N CYS A 12 -14.67 6.22 -48.65
CA CYS A 12 -14.50 6.95 -47.40
C CYS A 12 -13.01 7.27 -47.24
N PRO A 13 -12.58 8.53 -47.20
CA PRO A 13 -11.20 8.84 -46.89
C PRO A 13 -10.93 8.51 -45.42
N LEU A 14 -10.05 7.58 -45.23
CA LEU A 14 -9.50 7.20 -43.91
C LEU A 14 -8.70 8.40 -43.36
N LEU A 15 -9.34 9.20 -42.50
CA LEU A 15 -8.65 10.20 -41.69
C LEU A 15 -7.74 9.45 -40.73
N LEU A 16 -6.46 9.40 -41.05
CA LEU A 16 -5.43 8.98 -40.10
C LEU A 16 -5.36 10.06 -39.02
N LEU A 17 -6.07 9.86 -37.92
CA LEU A 17 -5.80 10.56 -36.67
C LEU A 17 -4.43 10.06 -36.19
N ALA A 18 -3.42 10.85 -36.38
CA ALA A 18 -2.15 10.68 -35.70
C ALA A 18 -2.42 10.77 -34.20
N VAL A 19 -2.45 9.61 -33.55
CA VAL A 19 -2.38 9.53 -32.08
C VAL A 19 -0.94 9.93 -31.77
N ASP A 20 -0.76 11.20 -31.40
CA ASP A 20 0.46 11.62 -30.68
C ASP A 20 0.52 10.77 -29.42
N THR A 21 1.31 9.71 -29.49
CA THR A 21 1.78 9.01 -28.30
C THR A 21 2.57 10.03 -27.49
N LEU A 22 1.92 10.61 -26.49
CA LEU A 22 2.58 11.32 -25.41
C LEU A 22 3.61 10.33 -24.82
N ARG A 23 4.83 10.46 -25.35
CA ARG A 23 6.02 9.86 -24.76
C ARG A 23 6.14 10.50 -23.39
N VAL A 24 5.62 9.82 -22.38
CA VAL A 24 5.89 10.15 -20.98
C VAL A 24 7.39 9.90 -20.82
N ASP A 25 8.14 10.98 -20.97
CA ASP A 25 9.55 11.00 -20.61
C ASP A 25 9.62 10.73 -19.11
N SER A 26 9.96 9.51 -18.76
CA SER A 26 10.16 9.06 -17.37
C SER A 26 11.48 9.59 -16.79
N THR A 27 12.00 10.68 -17.33
CA THR A 27 12.99 11.50 -16.63
C THR A 27 12.25 12.52 -15.75
N VAL A 28 11.42 12.03 -14.83
CA VAL A 28 11.15 12.78 -13.62
C VAL A 28 12.47 12.78 -12.85
N SER A 29 13.36 13.68 -13.23
CA SER A 29 14.38 14.17 -12.33
C SER A 29 13.63 14.62 -11.08
N HIS A 30 13.63 13.80 -10.05
CA HIS A 30 13.24 14.17 -8.71
C HIS A 30 14.26 15.19 -8.18
N LYS A 31 14.26 16.36 -8.81
CA LYS A 31 14.70 17.58 -8.17
C LYS A 31 13.54 17.96 -7.24
N SER A 32 13.34 17.17 -6.18
CA SER A 32 12.52 17.59 -5.04
C SER A 32 13.24 18.77 -4.42
N SER A 33 12.99 19.92 -5.02
CA SER A 33 13.19 21.17 -4.33
C SER A 33 12.22 21.13 -3.15
N VAL A 34 12.74 20.76 -1.97
CA VAL A 34 12.14 21.19 -0.72
C VAL A 34 12.13 22.70 -0.81
N ARG A 35 11.02 23.26 -1.28
CA ARG A 35 10.73 24.67 -1.13
C ARG A 35 10.55 24.89 0.37
N LEU A 36 11.66 25.23 1.00
CA LEU A 36 11.60 25.80 2.34
C LEU A 36 10.76 27.08 2.21
N ILE A 37 9.88 27.30 3.19
CA ILE A 37 9.06 28.52 3.31
C ILE A 37 9.91 29.80 3.15
N ILE A 38 11.20 29.69 3.26
CA ILE A 38 12.25 30.72 3.13
C ILE A 38 12.45 31.20 1.67
N ASP A 39 12.13 30.36 0.67
CA ASP A 39 12.27 30.74 -0.75
C ASP A 39 11.24 31.80 -1.18
N ASP A 40 10.18 32.00 -0.42
CA ASP A 40 9.14 33.01 -0.65
C ASP A 40 9.44 34.37 0.06
N MET A 41 10.58 34.52 0.74
CA MET A 41 10.97 35.77 1.40
C MET A 41 11.86 36.60 0.48
N PRO A 42 11.34 37.70 -0.12
CA PRO A 42 12.07 38.48 -1.14
C PRO A 42 13.18 39.30 -0.51
N ASN A 43 14.14 38.92 0.11
CA ASN A 43 15.37 39.59 0.60
C ASN A 43 16.09 38.80 1.70
N ALA A 44 15.76 37.54 1.95
CA ALA A 44 16.46 36.71 2.91
C ALA A 44 17.49 35.84 2.19
N VAL A 45 18.77 36.09 2.39
CA VAL A 45 19.86 35.17 1.98
C VAL A 45 20.12 34.27 3.17
N VAL A 46 19.67 33.02 3.08
CA VAL A 46 19.90 32.02 4.12
C VAL A 46 21.15 31.24 3.80
N HIS A 47 22.22 31.48 4.57
CA HIS A 47 23.43 30.66 4.54
C HIS A 47 23.22 29.47 5.52
N GLN A 48 22.73 28.35 4.97
CA GLN A 48 22.55 27.14 5.76
C GLN A 48 23.70 26.18 5.52
N ASP A 49 24.26 25.62 6.61
CA ASP A 49 25.25 24.58 6.54
C ASP A 49 24.68 23.34 5.84
N SER A 50 25.47 22.76 4.93
CA SER A 50 25.10 21.54 4.19
C SER A 50 24.76 20.36 5.10
N SER A 51 25.36 20.31 6.31
CA SER A 51 25.08 19.30 7.33
C SER A 51 23.67 19.43 7.87
N ILE A 52 23.18 20.66 8.09
CA ILE A 52 21.82 20.92 8.55
C ILE A 52 20.80 20.57 7.45
N THR A 53 21.08 20.95 6.22
CA THR A 53 20.26 20.61 5.06
C THR A 53 20.14 19.09 4.92
N ARG A 54 21.24 18.35 5.07
CA ARG A 54 21.25 16.89 5.02
C ARG A 54 20.42 16.27 6.14
N LEU A 55 20.56 16.75 7.37
CA LEU A 55 19.78 16.26 8.52
C LEU A 55 18.29 16.56 8.38
N MET A 56 17.93 17.71 7.83
CA MET A 56 16.54 18.06 7.54
C MET A 56 15.96 17.16 6.44
N LEU A 57 16.72 16.91 5.38
CA LEU A 57 16.32 15.99 4.32
C LEU A 57 16.17 14.56 4.83
N GLU A 58 17.10 14.10 5.67
CA GLU A 58 17.06 12.78 6.30
C GLU A 58 15.83 12.64 7.24
N LYS A 59 15.51 13.69 8.01
CA LYS A 59 14.33 13.70 8.89
C LYS A 59 13.01 13.84 8.13
N TYR A 60 12.98 14.62 7.07
CA TYR A 60 11.76 14.89 6.29
C TYR A 60 11.40 13.78 5.31
N TYR A 61 12.41 13.22 4.64
CA TYR A 61 12.20 12.11 3.70
C TYR A 61 12.35 10.74 4.36
N GLY A 62 12.83 10.72 5.63
CA GLY A 62 13.25 9.50 6.29
C GLY A 62 14.39 8.83 5.52
N THR A 63 15.18 8.02 6.20
CA THR A 63 15.93 7.00 5.51
C THR A 63 14.86 6.11 4.88
N GLN A 64 14.75 6.07 3.57
CA GLN A 64 13.90 5.09 2.89
C GLN A 64 14.51 3.73 3.19
N ARG A 65 14.17 3.19 4.37
CA ARG A 65 14.51 1.83 4.72
C ARG A 65 13.76 0.96 3.73
N GLU A 66 14.47 0.36 2.80
CA GLU A 66 13.87 -0.55 1.86
C GLU A 66 13.22 -1.68 2.66
N ALA A 67 11.91 -1.76 2.56
CA ALA A 67 11.18 -2.85 3.16
C ALA A 67 11.43 -4.09 2.32
N ILE A 68 12.08 -5.08 2.91
CA ILE A 68 12.29 -6.35 2.26
C ILE A 68 11.15 -7.29 2.64
N HIS A 69 10.51 -7.86 1.62
CA HIS A 69 9.50 -8.89 1.81
C HIS A 69 10.17 -10.26 1.96
N LYS A 70 9.99 -10.88 3.10
CA LYS A 70 10.52 -12.21 3.42
C LYS A 70 9.46 -13.11 4.04
N VAL A 71 9.70 -14.41 3.99
CA VAL A 71 8.90 -15.35 4.77
C VAL A 71 9.11 -15.10 6.25
N GLY A 72 8.00 -14.92 6.96
CA GLY A 72 7.97 -14.67 8.40
C GLY A 72 6.64 -15.16 9.00
N PHE A 73 6.19 -14.49 10.06
CA PHE A 73 5.02 -14.92 10.81
C PHE A 73 4.11 -13.74 11.10
N ARG A 74 2.80 -14.00 11.09
CA ARG A 74 1.74 -13.08 11.51
C ARG A 74 0.82 -13.76 12.52
N VAL A 75 0.13 -12.96 13.31
CA VAL A 75 -0.92 -13.46 14.19
C VAL A 75 -2.25 -13.25 13.48
N GLN A 76 -2.93 -14.34 13.11
CA GLN A 76 -4.27 -14.27 12.54
C GLN A 76 -5.29 -14.28 13.67
N VAL A 77 -6.23 -13.33 13.65
CA VAL A 77 -7.26 -13.14 14.69
C VAL A 77 -8.67 -13.34 14.16
N TYR A 78 -8.83 -13.36 12.84
CA TYR A 78 -10.12 -13.54 12.20
C TYR A 78 -9.98 -14.28 10.87
N SER A 79 -10.96 -15.14 10.58
CA SER A 79 -11.13 -15.78 9.28
C SER A 79 -12.57 -16.21 9.09
N SER A 80 -13.23 -15.72 8.06
CA SER A 80 -14.61 -16.10 7.71
C SER A 80 -14.76 -16.18 6.19
N ASN A 81 -15.63 -17.07 5.75
CA ASN A 81 -16.04 -17.22 4.36
C ASN A 81 -17.51 -16.87 4.11
N ASP A 82 -18.15 -16.17 5.05
CA ASP A 82 -19.53 -15.71 4.87
C ASP A 82 -19.59 -14.67 3.75
N PRO A 83 -20.32 -14.93 2.65
CA PRO A 83 -20.36 -14.04 1.51
C PRO A 83 -21.04 -12.70 1.79
N GLN A 84 -21.85 -12.62 2.87
CA GLN A 84 -22.64 -11.43 3.19
C GLN A 84 -21.94 -10.54 4.23
N SER A 85 -21.31 -11.13 5.26
CA SER A 85 -20.81 -10.40 6.42
C SER A 85 -19.28 -10.37 6.54
N ALA A 86 -18.56 -11.42 6.12
CA ALA A 86 -17.14 -11.60 6.39
C ALA A 86 -16.26 -10.39 6.06
N LYS A 87 -16.53 -9.72 4.93
CA LYS A 87 -15.80 -8.51 4.55
C LYS A 87 -16.00 -7.38 5.55
N ASN A 88 -17.25 -7.08 5.88
CA ASN A 88 -17.59 -5.97 6.77
C ASN A 88 -17.07 -6.23 8.19
N GLU A 89 -17.21 -7.45 8.68
CA GLU A 89 -16.69 -7.87 9.98
C GLU A 89 -15.17 -7.74 10.06
N ALA A 90 -14.44 -8.14 9.01
CA ALA A 90 -12.99 -7.99 8.95
C ALA A 90 -12.54 -6.53 9.05
N PHE A 91 -13.23 -5.60 8.36
CA PHE A 91 -12.91 -4.18 8.42
C PHE A 91 -13.33 -3.53 9.75
N LEU A 92 -14.45 -3.93 10.34
CA LEU A 92 -14.86 -3.46 11.66
C LEU A 92 -13.85 -3.90 12.73
N LEU A 93 -13.44 -5.16 12.69
CA LEU A 93 -12.42 -5.68 13.60
C LEU A 93 -11.06 -4.97 13.41
N GLN A 94 -10.68 -4.65 12.19
CA GLN A 94 -9.49 -3.85 11.93
C GLN A 94 -9.57 -2.49 12.62
N GLN A 95 -10.70 -1.79 12.49
CA GLN A 95 -10.90 -0.47 13.11
C GLN A 95 -10.88 -0.54 14.64
N GLU A 96 -11.38 -1.61 15.22
CA GLU A 96 -11.36 -1.85 16.66
C GLU A 96 -9.93 -2.13 17.18
N LEU A 97 -9.15 -2.89 16.42
CA LEU A 97 -7.80 -3.29 16.82
C LEU A 97 -6.78 -2.16 16.69
N ILE A 98 -6.84 -1.34 15.63
CA ILE A 98 -5.85 -0.29 15.34
C ILE A 98 -5.50 0.60 16.55
N PRO A 99 -6.45 1.13 17.34
CA PRO A 99 -6.12 2.01 18.47
C PRO A 99 -5.49 1.26 19.67
N SER A 100 -5.62 -0.06 19.72
CA SER A 100 -5.23 -0.87 20.86
C SER A 100 -3.95 -1.67 20.66
N VAL A 101 -3.47 -1.78 19.41
CA VAL A 101 -2.28 -2.54 19.06
C VAL A 101 -1.18 -1.64 18.52
N ASN A 102 0.08 -2.02 18.76
CA ASN A 102 1.26 -1.28 18.31
C ASN A 102 1.91 -1.88 17.05
N VAL A 103 1.19 -2.75 16.34
CA VAL A 103 1.63 -3.40 15.10
C VAL A 103 0.62 -3.15 13.99
N GLU A 104 1.04 -3.37 12.76
CA GLU A 104 0.19 -3.20 11.58
C GLU A 104 -0.94 -4.24 11.57
N VAL A 105 -2.15 -3.80 11.18
CA VAL A 105 -3.35 -4.64 11.09
C VAL A 105 -3.74 -4.80 9.62
N TYR A 106 -3.65 -6.01 9.12
CA TYR A 106 -3.91 -6.35 7.71
C TYR A 106 -5.26 -7.02 7.53
N VAL A 107 -6.09 -6.49 6.64
CA VAL A 107 -7.27 -7.19 6.12
C VAL A 107 -6.91 -7.80 4.78
N LEU A 108 -7.05 -9.11 4.67
CA LEU A 108 -6.66 -9.90 3.51
C LEU A 108 -7.87 -10.61 2.91
N SER A 109 -8.02 -10.50 1.59
CA SER A 109 -8.99 -11.28 0.83
C SER A 109 -8.27 -12.45 0.16
N GLU A 110 -8.41 -13.63 0.73
CA GLU A 110 -7.91 -14.90 0.19
C GLU A 110 -9.13 -15.80 -0.11
N PRO A 111 -9.74 -15.69 -1.30
CA PRO A 111 -11.01 -16.37 -1.58
C PRO A 111 -10.99 -17.87 -1.25
N PRO A 112 -12.04 -18.38 -0.59
CA PRO A 112 -13.29 -17.71 -0.25
C PRO A 112 -13.27 -16.91 1.07
N PHE A 113 -12.11 -16.76 1.73
CA PHE A 113 -11.99 -16.22 3.07
C PHE A 113 -11.60 -14.74 3.09
N TRP A 114 -12.18 -14.01 4.05
CA TRP A 114 -11.67 -12.75 4.58
C TRP A 114 -10.94 -13.02 5.89
N LYS A 115 -9.74 -12.45 6.04
CA LYS A 115 -8.86 -12.69 7.18
C LYS A 115 -8.34 -11.39 7.74
N VAL A 116 -8.13 -11.34 9.08
CA VAL A 116 -7.41 -10.25 9.74
C VAL A 116 -6.15 -10.83 10.37
N ARG A 117 -5.00 -10.23 10.01
CA ARG A 117 -3.68 -10.62 10.51
C ARG A 117 -2.96 -9.42 11.12
N LEU A 118 -2.17 -9.67 12.16
CA LEU A 118 -1.44 -8.68 12.94
C LEU A 118 0.06 -8.89 12.83
N GLY A 119 0.78 -7.77 12.65
CA GLY A 119 2.22 -7.65 12.76
C GLY A 119 3.03 -8.36 11.67
N ASP A 120 4.30 -8.04 11.65
CA ASP A 120 5.31 -8.62 10.78
C ASP A 120 6.46 -9.14 11.64
N PHE A 121 6.39 -10.41 12.03
CA PHE A 121 7.34 -11.04 12.94
C PHE A 121 8.38 -11.86 12.18
N LYS A 122 9.66 -11.72 12.56
CA LYS A 122 10.75 -12.47 11.95
C LYS A 122 10.75 -13.92 12.40
N THR A 123 10.35 -14.17 13.64
CA THR A 123 10.38 -15.50 14.26
C THR A 123 8.99 -15.92 14.75
N ARG A 124 8.79 -17.23 14.81
CA ARG A 124 7.54 -17.80 15.32
C ARG A 124 7.33 -17.51 16.81
N ASP A 125 8.42 -17.42 17.56
CA ASP A 125 8.36 -17.17 19.01
C ASP A 125 7.97 -15.72 19.31
N GLU A 126 8.41 -14.74 18.50
CA GLU A 126 7.92 -13.36 18.59
C GLU A 126 6.40 -13.30 18.33
N ALA A 127 5.94 -13.96 17.27
CA ALA A 127 4.52 -14.02 16.95
C ALA A 127 3.70 -14.72 18.04
N LYS A 128 4.22 -15.78 18.68
CA LYS A 128 3.56 -16.45 19.79
C LYS A 128 3.41 -15.55 21.02
N LYS A 129 4.49 -14.86 21.41
CA LYS A 129 4.45 -13.91 22.52
C LYS A 129 3.42 -12.82 22.26
N TYR A 130 3.38 -12.31 21.02
CA TYR A 130 2.41 -11.29 20.65
C TYR A 130 0.97 -11.84 20.63
N LYS A 131 0.77 -13.08 20.17
CA LYS A 131 -0.52 -13.76 20.26
C LYS A 131 -1.05 -13.82 21.70
N ASP A 132 -0.17 -14.10 22.65
CA ASP A 132 -0.56 -14.18 24.07
C ASP A 132 -0.99 -12.79 24.58
N VAL A 133 -0.30 -11.71 24.19
CA VAL A 133 -0.71 -10.32 24.47
C VAL A 133 -2.09 -10.00 23.86
N ILE A 134 -2.34 -10.41 22.63
CA ILE A 134 -3.65 -10.19 21.99
C ILE A 134 -4.75 -10.95 22.72
N ASN A 135 -4.51 -12.18 23.17
CA ASN A 135 -5.48 -12.96 23.91
C ASN A 135 -5.81 -12.35 25.30
N GLU A 136 -4.86 -11.63 25.91
CA GLU A 136 -5.10 -10.90 27.15
C GLU A 136 -5.92 -9.61 26.90
N LEU A 137 -5.62 -8.88 25.81
CA LEU A 137 -6.31 -7.65 25.47
C LEU A 137 -7.72 -7.88 24.91
N PHE A 138 -7.89 -8.98 24.18
CA PHE A 138 -9.13 -9.35 23.50
C PHE A 138 -9.50 -10.80 23.76
N PRO A 139 -10.03 -11.12 24.94
CA PRO A 139 -10.39 -12.50 25.33
C PRO A 139 -11.38 -13.16 24.36
N ASP A 140 -12.26 -12.37 23.74
CA ASP A 140 -13.26 -12.85 22.77
C ASP A 140 -12.62 -13.45 21.50
N LEU A 141 -11.38 -13.04 21.16
CA LEU A 141 -10.63 -13.54 20.01
C LEU A 141 -9.82 -14.80 20.31
N TYR A 142 -9.76 -15.26 21.56
CA TYR A 142 -8.90 -16.35 22.01
C TYR A 142 -9.00 -17.60 21.14
N GLY A 143 -10.23 -18.01 20.80
CA GLY A 143 -10.49 -19.22 20.02
C GLY A 143 -10.12 -19.12 18.53
N SER A 144 -10.01 -17.89 18.00
CA SER A 144 -9.70 -17.60 16.57
C SER A 144 -8.26 -17.16 16.35
N THR A 145 -7.48 -16.95 17.42
CA THR A 145 -6.13 -16.39 17.36
C THR A 145 -5.06 -17.46 17.24
N TYR A 146 -4.30 -17.46 16.13
CA TYR A 146 -3.19 -18.37 15.89
C TYR A 146 -2.09 -17.77 15.03
N VAL A 147 -0.87 -18.35 15.14
CA VAL A 147 0.31 -17.90 14.36
C VAL A 147 0.31 -18.58 13.01
N VAL A 148 0.42 -17.80 11.95
CA VAL A 148 0.51 -18.25 10.56
C VAL A 148 1.85 -17.86 9.93
N THR A 149 2.34 -18.65 8.98
CA THR A 149 3.44 -18.25 8.11
C THR A 149 2.91 -17.36 7.01
N ASP A 150 3.59 -16.24 6.75
CA ASP A 150 3.16 -15.24 5.76
C ASP A 150 4.38 -14.51 5.17
N THR A 151 4.16 -13.75 4.10
CA THR A 151 5.15 -12.80 3.61
C THR A 151 5.06 -11.52 4.42
N VAL A 152 6.11 -11.24 5.18
CA VAL A 152 6.18 -10.10 6.10
C VAL A 152 7.11 -9.00 5.58
N LYS A 153 6.80 -7.77 5.96
CA LYS A 153 7.59 -6.57 5.64
C LYS A 153 8.61 -6.32 6.75
N ILE A 154 9.89 -6.54 6.46
CA ILE A 154 10.96 -6.31 7.44
C ILE A 154 11.70 -5.03 7.06
N MET A 155 11.80 -4.10 7.98
CA MET A 155 12.65 -2.92 7.89
C MET A 155 14.01 -3.21 8.52
N TYR A 156 15.08 -2.80 7.82
CA TYR A 156 16.47 -2.90 8.30
C TYR A 156 17.04 -1.52 8.61
#